data_b00f199df95f40f3d6bcc82c76bd3a74
#
_entry.id   b00f199df95f40f3d6bcc82c76bd3a74
#
_cell.length_a   1.000
_cell.length_b   1.000
_cell.length_c   1.000
_cell.angle_alpha   90.00
_cell.angle_beta   90.00
_cell.angle_gamma   90.00
#
_symmetry.space_group_name_H-M   'P 1'
#
loop_
_entity.id
_entity.type
_entity.pdbx_description
1 polymer ?
#
loop_
_entity_poly.entity_id
_entity_poly.type
_entity_poly.pdbx_seq_one_letter_code
_entity_poly.pdbx_strand_id
1 'polypeptide(L)'
;TGLNLNEVQKAQLVTDLAPFTVASITPVVVDPETLNIILNVSFKYDTNATSSTKEAIESLVSKTVTSFNNDNLKVFSSVFRHSQFTGLVDDADPSILSNITTVSLGSLYTPNTVGSYSFTINFGNALYNPHSGHNSASGGIIASTGFFVSGNTNEMFFDDDGVGNLRIYYLVSGVRTYFSSAAGTVDYATGLISVSPVFITTVSNVDGNISSAIRFTAIPSSTDIVGKRNQILEIDTLNTTISGNQDTIAVNSGGGSSTFTTTPSIASTSSY
;
A
#
# COMPACT_ATOMS: atom_id res chain seq x y z
N THR A 1 9.30 -6.31 -12.95
CA THR A 1 10.18 -5.86 -14.02
C THR A 1 9.48 -6.01 -15.37
N GLY A 2 9.12 -4.90 -16.06
CA GLY A 2 9.11 -4.91 -17.50
C GLY A 2 7.82 -5.23 -18.23
N LEU A 3 6.69 -4.70 -17.78
CA LEU A 3 5.50 -4.60 -18.64
C LEU A 3 5.40 -3.23 -19.34
N ASN A 4 6.33 -2.32 -19.09
CA ASN A 4 6.31 -1.00 -19.69
C ASN A 4 7.13 -1.00 -20.98
N LEU A 5 6.56 -0.41 -22.03
CA LEU A 5 7.29 -0.17 -23.26
C LEU A 5 8.39 0.87 -23.01
N ASN A 6 9.55 0.69 -23.63
CA ASN A 6 10.55 1.74 -23.62
C ASN A 6 10.12 2.91 -24.55
N GLU A 7 10.77 4.06 -24.42
CA GLU A 7 10.39 5.28 -25.17
C GLU A 7 10.44 5.07 -26.69
N VAL A 8 11.37 4.24 -27.19
CA VAL A 8 11.48 3.93 -28.63
C VAL A 8 10.29 3.09 -29.08
N GLN A 9 9.89 2.09 -28.29
CA GLN A 9 8.72 1.26 -28.58
C GLN A 9 7.42 2.05 -28.52
N LYS A 10 7.29 3.00 -27.57
CA LYS A 10 6.14 3.92 -27.49
C LYS A 10 6.07 4.81 -28.71
N ALA A 11 7.19 5.41 -29.12
CA ALA A 11 7.25 6.25 -30.31
C ALA A 11 6.91 5.46 -31.59
N GLN A 12 7.40 4.23 -31.71
CA GLN A 12 7.06 3.36 -32.82
C GLN A 12 5.56 3.04 -32.86
N LEU A 13 4.98 2.69 -31.70
CA LEU A 13 3.55 2.40 -31.59
C LEU A 13 2.68 3.62 -31.96
N VAL A 14 3.07 4.82 -31.54
CA VAL A 14 2.40 6.07 -31.95
C VAL A 14 2.47 6.26 -33.48
N THR A 15 3.62 5.98 -34.07
CA THR A 15 3.81 6.05 -35.53
C THR A 15 2.95 5.04 -36.29
N ASP A 16 2.89 3.82 -35.78
CA ASP A 16 2.11 2.72 -36.37
C ASP A 16 0.60 2.96 -36.26
N LEU A 17 0.14 3.65 -35.20
CA LEU A 17 -1.27 4.00 -34.98
C LEU A 17 -1.71 5.25 -35.78
N ALA A 18 -0.79 6.14 -36.15
CA ALA A 18 -1.10 7.39 -36.83
C ALA A 18 -1.95 7.23 -38.11
N PRO A 19 -1.71 6.19 -38.98
CA PRO A 19 -2.54 5.98 -40.18
C PRO A 19 -3.99 5.58 -39.90
N PHE A 20 -4.28 5.10 -38.69
CA PHE A 20 -5.61 4.63 -38.27
C PHE A 20 -6.39 5.69 -37.48
N THR A 21 -5.79 6.86 -37.22
CA THR A 21 -6.44 7.94 -36.49
C THR A 21 -7.09 8.95 -37.44
N VAL A 22 -8.19 9.58 -36.99
CA VAL A 22 -8.84 10.66 -37.70
C VAL A 22 -7.97 11.93 -37.58
N ALA A 23 -7.98 12.80 -38.57
CA ALA A 23 -7.06 13.95 -38.71
C ALA A 23 -6.93 14.92 -37.53
N SER A 24 -7.76 14.81 -36.50
CA SER A 24 -7.72 15.62 -35.27
C SER A 24 -7.36 14.84 -34.00
N ILE A 25 -7.06 13.56 -34.13
CA ILE A 25 -6.76 12.69 -32.96
C ILE A 25 -5.30 12.28 -33.02
N THR A 26 -4.53 12.65 -32.00
CA THR A 26 -3.14 12.20 -31.85
C THR A 26 -3.12 11.10 -30.80
N PRO A 27 -2.68 9.86 -31.13
CA PRO A 27 -2.53 8.80 -30.15
C PRO A 27 -1.40 9.14 -29.18
N VAL A 28 -1.63 8.90 -27.91
CA VAL A 28 -0.61 9.04 -26.84
C VAL A 28 -0.49 7.71 -26.11
N VAL A 29 0.72 7.21 -26.00
CA VAL A 29 1.04 6.00 -25.23
C VAL A 29 1.63 6.42 -23.91
N VAL A 30 0.94 6.08 -22.82
CA VAL A 30 1.37 6.36 -21.44
C VAL A 30 1.56 5.07 -20.69
N ASP A 31 2.49 5.04 -19.73
CA ASP A 31 2.62 3.92 -18.83
C ASP A 31 1.44 3.89 -17.87
N PRO A 32 0.97 2.69 -17.50
CA PRO A 32 -0.03 2.56 -16.45
C PRO A 32 0.55 2.95 -15.08
N GLU A 33 -0.26 3.58 -14.26
CA GLU A 33 0.05 3.77 -12.85
C GLU A 33 -0.15 2.44 -12.11
N THR A 34 0.81 2.04 -11.30
CA THR A 34 0.67 0.87 -10.44
C THR A 34 0.16 1.29 -9.07
N LEU A 35 -0.99 0.76 -8.67
CA LEU A 35 -1.49 0.85 -7.31
C LEU A 35 -1.12 -0.45 -6.57
N ASN A 36 -0.24 -0.33 -5.59
CA ASN A 36 0.21 -1.45 -4.78
C ASN A 36 -0.80 -1.74 -3.68
N ILE A 37 -1.11 -3.01 -3.49
CA ILE A 37 -1.89 -3.52 -2.36
C ILE A 37 -0.90 -4.16 -1.39
N ILE A 38 -0.86 -3.66 -0.16
CA ILE A 38 -0.02 -4.17 0.91
C ILE A 38 -0.93 -4.94 1.86
N LEU A 39 -0.63 -6.22 2.06
CA LEU A 39 -1.42 -7.10 2.89
C LEU A 39 -0.70 -7.43 4.20
N ASN A 40 -1.46 -7.50 5.28
CA ASN A 40 -1.00 -8.13 6.51
C ASN A 40 -1.93 -9.31 6.77
N VAL A 41 -1.41 -10.52 6.52
CA VAL A 41 -2.13 -11.78 6.62
C VAL A 41 -1.72 -12.46 7.92
N SER A 42 -2.66 -12.61 8.84
CA SER A 42 -2.48 -13.38 10.08
C SER A 42 -3.45 -14.55 10.07
N PHE A 43 -2.95 -15.77 10.20
CA PHE A 43 -3.78 -16.97 10.20
C PHE A 43 -3.55 -17.83 11.43
N LYS A 44 -4.56 -18.61 11.80
CA LYS A 44 -4.49 -19.64 12.84
C LYS A 44 -4.49 -21.01 12.23
N TYR A 45 -3.68 -21.90 12.76
CA TYR A 45 -3.60 -23.29 12.30
C TYR A 45 -3.60 -24.28 13.45
N ASP A 46 -4.14 -25.48 13.18
CA ASP A 46 -4.15 -26.62 14.10
C ASP A 46 -2.92 -27.49 13.89
N THR A 47 -2.07 -27.56 14.89
CA THR A 47 -0.86 -28.40 14.87
C THR A 47 -1.14 -29.91 14.90
N ASN A 48 -2.36 -30.34 15.26
CA ASN A 48 -2.76 -31.74 15.20
C ASN A 48 -3.24 -32.14 13.80
N ALA A 49 -3.65 -31.19 12.98
CA ALA A 49 -4.12 -31.43 11.61
C ALA A 49 -2.99 -31.44 10.58
N THR A 50 -1.76 -31.07 10.96
CA THR A 50 -0.63 -31.01 10.05
C THR A 50 0.67 -31.46 10.70
N SER A 51 1.56 -32.05 9.89
CA SER A 51 2.96 -32.29 10.26
C SER A 51 3.89 -31.18 9.75
N SER A 52 3.36 -30.18 9.04
CA SER A 52 4.13 -29.05 8.49
C SER A 52 4.56 -28.09 9.59
N THR A 53 5.73 -27.49 9.41
CA THR A 53 6.17 -26.41 10.29
C THR A 53 5.40 -25.12 9.97
N LYS A 54 5.39 -24.19 10.91
CA LYS A 54 4.81 -22.84 10.72
C LYS A 54 5.33 -22.17 9.44
N GLU A 55 6.63 -22.19 9.25
CA GLU A 55 7.31 -21.57 8.09
C GLU A 55 6.91 -22.24 6.77
N ALA A 56 6.64 -23.55 6.80
CA ALA A 56 6.15 -24.26 5.63
C ALA A 56 4.73 -23.80 5.24
N ILE A 57 3.85 -23.63 6.22
CA ILE A 57 2.48 -23.12 5.98
C ILE A 57 2.53 -21.66 5.54
N GLU A 58 3.34 -20.81 6.17
CA GLU A 58 3.55 -19.42 5.75
C GLU A 58 4.06 -19.34 4.29
N SER A 59 4.92 -20.27 3.88
CA SER A 59 5.39 -20.38 2.49
C SER A 59 4.27 -20.77 1.53
N LEU A 60 3.32 -21.63 1.93
CA LEU A 60 2.15 -21.96 1.11
C LEU A 60 1.25 -20.74 0.94
N VAL A 61 0.96 -20.03 2.03
CA VAL A 61 0.19 -18.77 1.98
C VAL A 61 0.90 -17.74 1.10
N SER A 62 2.22 -17.61 1.18
CA SER A 62 3.00 -16.71 0.31
C SER A 62 2.89 -17.07 -1.18
N LYS A 63 2.86 -18.37 -1.51
CA LYS A 63 2.59 -18.83 -2.88
C LYS A 63 1.18 -18.48 -3.32
N THR A 64 0.19 -18.64 -2.46
CA THR A 64 -1.20 -18.23 -2.74
C THR A 64 -1.30 -16.74 -3.03
N VAL A 65 -0.64 -15.88 -2.22
CA VAL A 65 -0.54 -14.44 -2.49
C VAL A 65 0.04 -14.15 -3.86
N THR A 66 1.14 -14.83 -4.20
CA THR A 66 1.83 -14.64 -5.50
C THR A 66 0.98 -15.12 -6.67
N SER A 67 0.32 -16.27 -6.56
CA SER A 67 -0.57 -16.80 -7.60
C SER A 67 -1.77 -15.88 -7.79
N PHE A 68 -2.42 -15.45 -6.70
CA PHE A 68 -3.54 -14.50 -6.78
C PHE A 68 -3.15 -13.20 -7.48
N ASN A 69 -1.98 -12.64 -7.15
CA ASN A 69 -1.45 -11.45 -7.77
C ASN A 69 -1.26 -11.62 -9.29
N ASN A 70 -0.73 -12.75 -9.72
CA ASN A 70 -0.46 -13.00 -11.14
C ASN A 70 -1.72 -13.35 -11.94
N ASP A 71 -2.67 -14.06 -11.33
CA ASP A 71 -3.83 -14.62 -12.03
C ASP A 71 -5.02 -13.65 -12.04
N ASN A 72 -5.18 -12.79 -11.02
CA ASN A 72 -6.34 -11.93 -10.84
C ASN A 72 -6.04 -10.43 -10.94
N LEU A 73 -4.78 -10.04 -10.74
CA LEU A 73 -4.35 -8.64 -10.78
C LEU A 73 -3.40 -8.43 -11.97
N LYS A 74 -2.68 -7.33 -12.02
CA LYS A 74 -1.72 -6.97 -13.09
C LYS A 74 -2.34 -6.77 -14.48
N VAL A 75 -3.64 -6.58 -14.54
CA VAL A 75 -4.39 -6.24 -15.76
C VAL A 75 -5.24 -5.00 -15.51
N PHE A 76 -5.58 -4.29 -16.58
CA PHE A 76 -6.49 -3.14 -16.48
C PHE A 76 -7.88 -3.58 -16.02
N SER A 77 -8.52 -2.72 -15.23
CA SER A 77 -9.86 -2.96 -14.66
C SER A 77 -9.93 -4.18 -13.74
N SER A 78 -8.80 -4.62 -13.21
CA SER A 78 -8.78 -5.66 -12.17
C SER A 78 -9.41 -5.15 -10.87
N VAL A 79 -9.94 -6.08 -10.09
CA VAL A 79 -10.55 -5.81 -8.79
C VAL A 79 -9.96 -6.79 -7.79
N PHE A 80 -9.41 -6.26 -6.71
CA PHE A 80 -9.05 -7.07 -5.56
C PHE A 80 -10.31 -7.29 -4.71
N ARG A 81 -10.76 -8.55 -4.62
CA ARG A 81 -11.89 -8.96 -3.79
C ARG A 81 -11.35 -9.60 -2.51
N HIS A 82 -11.53 -8.91 -1.40
CA HIS A 82 -11.03 -9.36 -0.11
C HIS A 82 -11.55 -10.74 0.30
N SER A 83 -12.85 -10.98 0.17
CA SER A 83 -13.45 -12.28 0.53
C SER A 83 -12.96 -13.44 -0.34
N GLN A 84 -12.69 -13.20 -1.62
CA GLN A 84 -12.10 -14.21 -2.49
C GLN A 84 -10.66 -14.52 -2.07
N PHE A 85 -9.89 -13.49 -1.77
CA PHE A 85 -8.51 -13.64 -1.33
C PHE A 85 -8.42 -14.40 0.01
N THR A 86 -9.21 -14.00 1.01
CA THR A 86 -9.21 -14.66 2.32
C THR A 86 -9.65 -16.12 2.23
N GLY A 87 -10.62 -16.45 1.38
CA GLY A 87 -10.97 -17.84 1.11
C GLY A 87 -9.82 -18.67 0.54
N LEU A 88 -9.04 -18.11 -0.38
CA LEU A 88 -7.86 -18.78 -0.92
C LEU A 88 -6.73 -18.94 0.11
N VAL A 89 -6.63 -18.02 1.08
CA VAL A 89 -5.70 -18.18 2.20
C VAL A 89 -6.14 -19.31 3.12
N ASP A 90 -7.43 -19.41 3.44
CA ASP A 90 -7.97 -20.51 4.26
C ASP A 90 -7.79 -21.87 3.56
N ASP A 91 -7.90 -21.91 2.24
CA ASP A 91 -7.71 -23.12 1.44
C ASP A 91 -6.23 -23.46 1.15
N ALA A 92 -5.26 -22.62 1.55
CA ALA A 92 -3.85 -22.84 1.25
C ALA A 92 -3.25 -24.08 1.95
N ASP A 93 -3.77 -24.44 3.13
CA ASP A 93 -3.43 -25.67 3.85
C ASP A 93 -4.63 -26.12 4.68
N PRO A 94 -4.98 -27.42 4.71
CA PRO A 94 -6.11 -27.95 5.50
C PRO A 94 -6.04 -27.69 7.00
N SER A 95 -4.87 -27.36 7.52
CA SER A 95 -4.68 -27.05 8.94
C SER A 95 -5.07 -25.61 9.28
N ILE A 96 -5.24 -24.72 8.29
CA ILE A 96 -5.63 -23.34 8.53
C ILE A 96 -7.10 -23.30 8.93
N LEU A 97 -7.38 -22.74 10.10
CA LEU A 97 -8.71 -22.67 10.69
C LEU A 97 -9.42 -21.34 10.41
N SER A 98 -8.65 -20.26 10.31
CA SER A 98 -9.15 -18.92 10.05
C SER A 98 -8.00 -17.97 9.72
N ASN A 99 -8.30 -16.89 8.98
CA ASN A 99 -7.37 -15.80 8.78
C ASN A 99 -8.01 -14.43 9.02
N ILE A 100 -7.16 -13.45 9.32
CA ILE A 100 -7.50 -12.03 9.28
C ILE A 100 -6.49 -11.39 8.34
N THR A 101 -7.01 -10.75 7.31
CA THR A 101 -6.22 -10.02 6.33
C THR A 101 -6.59 -8.54 6.37
N THR A 102 -5.63 -7.68 6.65
CA THR A 102 -5.80 -6.23 6.53
C THR A 102 -5.17 -5.73 5.24
N VAL A 103 -5.78 -4.69 4.67
CA VAL A 103 -5.41 -4.14 3.37
C VAL A 103 -4.97 -2.70 3.56
N SER A 104 -3.83 -2.36 2.99
CA SER A 104 -3.36 -0.99 2.83
C SER A 104 -3.02 -0.73 1.36
N LEU A 105 -3.14 0.51 0.93
CA LEU A 105 -2.76 0.94 -0.41
C LEU A 105 -1.35 1.52 -0.37
N GLY A 106 -0.58 1.28 -1.42
CA GLY A 106 0.76 1.81 -1.60
C GLY A 106 0.90 2.48 -2.97
N SER A 107 1.58 3.61 -3.03
CA SER A 107 1.95 4.29 -4.27
C SER A 107 3.38 4.81 -4.17
N LEU A 108 4.14 4.69 -5.24
CA LEU A 108 5.52 5.13 -5.31
C LEU A 108 5.61 6.46 -6.07
N TYR A 109 6.36 7.39 -5.51
CA TYR A 109 6.68 8.67 -6.14
C TYR A 109 8.20 8.86 -6.19
N THR A 110 8.74 9.04 -7.39
CA THR A 110 10.16 9.40 -7.58
C THR A 110 10.28 10.91 -7.65
N PRO A 111 10.87 11.57 -6.62
CA PRO A 111 10.97 13.01 -6.59
C PRO A 111 12.02 13.54 -7.57
N ASN A 112 11.76 14.74 -8.10
CA ASN A 112 12.78 15.51 -8.77
C ASN A 112 13.63 16.23 -7.71
N THR A 113 14.92 15.92 -7.67
CA THR A 113 15.85 16.36 -6.62
C THR A 113 16.61 17.65 -6.95
N VAL A 114 16.25 18.35 -8.05
CA VAL A 114 16.98 19.58 -8.47
C VAL A 114 16.25 20.87 -8.12
N GLY A 115 15.05 20.81 -7.52
CA GLY A 115 14.28 21.99 -7.16
C GLY A 115 13.02 21.67 -6.36
N SER A 116 12.20 22.70 -6.16
CA SER A 116 10.92 22.59 -5.46
C SER A 116 9.81 22.30 -6.44
N TYR A 117 9.11 21.18 -6.29
CA TYR A 117 8.03 20.74 -7.16
C TYR A 117 6.80 20.32 -6.35
N SER A 118 5.63 20.60 -6.92
CA SER A 118 4.36 20.02 -6.48
C SER A 118 4.13 18.71 -7.22
N PHE A 119 3.41 17.79 -6.59
CA PHE A 119 3.04 16.52 -7.20
C PHE A 119 1.74 15.98 -6.60
N THR A 120 1.19 14.94 -7.21
CA THR A 120 -0.03 14.28 -6.74
C THR A 120 0.20 12.78 -6.59
N ILE A 121 -0.46 12.19 -5.60
CA ILE A 121 -0.57 10.75 -5.43
C ILE A 121 -2.05 10.41 -5.53
N ASN A 122 -2.41 9.45 -6.38
CA ASN A 122 -3.80 9.08 -6.59
C ASN A 122 -3.99 7.59 -6.28
N PHE A 123 -4.56 7.29 -5.13
CA PHE A 123 -4.94 5.93 -4.77
C PHE A 123 -6.18 5.43 -5.52
N GLY A 124 -6.98 6.34 -6.06
CA GLY A 124 -8.15 5.98 -6.85
C GLY A 124 -9.28 5.29 -6.10
N ASN A 125 -9.11 5.08 -4.79
CA ASN A 125 -10.08 4.47 -3.88
C ASN A 125 -10.28 5.39 -2.69
N ALA A 126 -11.50 5.44 -2.16
CA ALA A 126 -11.78 6.22 -0.97
C ALA A 126 -10.94 5.73 0.22
N LEU A 127 -10.46 6.68 1.03
CA LEU A 127 -9.64 6.42 2.21
C LEU A 127 -10.50 6.42 3.48
N TYR A 128 -10.04 5.68 4.48
CA TYR A 128 -10.76 5.51 5.74
C TYR A 128 -10.70 6.78 6.59
N ASN A 129 -11.79 7.54 6.59
CA ASN A 129 -11.95 8.72 7.45
C ASN A 129 -13.40 8.81 7.93
N PRO A 130 -13.79 8.05 8.97
CA PRO A 130 -15.17 7.93 9.42
C PRO A 130 -15.72 9.23 10.02
N HIS A 131 -14.85 10.10 10.49
CA HIS A 131 -15.22 11.43 11.01
C HIS A 131 -14.03 12.39 10.90
N SER A 132 -14.33 13.67 10.89
CA SER A 132 -13.31 14.74 10.85
C SER A 132 -12.35 14.62 12.04
N GLY A 133 -11.05 14.70 11.75
CA GLY A 133 -9.99 14.56 12.75
C GLY A 133 -9.69 13.11 13.16
N HIS A 134 -10.20 12.12 12.43
CA HIS A 134 -9.90 10.71 12.72
C HIS A 134 -8.39 10.46 12.75
N ASN A 135 -7.91 9.84 13.85
CA ASN A 135 -6.50 9.53 14.07
C ASN A 135 -5.51 10.72 13.98
N SER A 136 -5.99 11.96 14.08
CA SER A 136 -5.15 13.16 13.94
C SER A 136 -3.95 13.19 14.90
N ALA A 137 -4.14 12.71 16.13
CA ALA A 137 -3.09 12.63 17.16
C ALA A 137 -2.02 11.58 16.85
N SER A 138 -2.40 10.51 16.13
CA SER A 138 -1.51 9.42 15.75
C SER A 138 -0.88 9.61 14.36
N GLY A 139 -1.18 10.70 13.66
CA GLY A 139 -0.68 11.01 12.33
C GLY A 139 -1.60 10.60 11.19
N GLY A 140 -2.89 10.43 11.47
CA GLY A 140 -3.90 10.12 10.45
C GLY A 140 -3.81 8.70 9.91
N ILE A 141 -4.15 8.54 8.64
CA ILE A 141 -4.22 7.25 7.93
C ILE A 141 -3.22 7.17 6.78
N ILE A 142 -2.51 8.25 6.50
CA ILE A 142 -1.47 8.33 5.49
C ILE A 142 -0.12 8.26 6.18
N ALA A 143 0.79 7.50 5.59
CA ALA A 143 2.18 7.47 6.00
C ALA A 143 3.09 7.46 4.77
N SER A 144 4.34 7.84 4.94
CA SER A 144 5.35 7.69 3.89
C SER A 144 6.65 7.09 4.43
N THR A 145 7.48 6.59 3.50
CA THR A 145 8.90 6.38 3.79
C THR A 145 9.62 7.71 3.92
N GLY A 146 10.81 7.68 4.54
CA GLY A 146 11.60 8.87 4.84
C GLY A 146 12.18 9.56 3.62
N PHE A 147 12.38 10.88 3.73
CA PHE A 147 13.04 11.72 2.73
C PHE A 147 13.72 12.92 3.41
N PHE A 148 14.58 13.63 2.68
CA PHE A 148 15.24 14.82 3.16
C PHE A 148 14.86 16.03 2.32
N VAL A 149 14.69 17.19 2.98
CA VAL A 149 14.37 18.44 2.31
C VAL A 149 15.57 19.40 2.34
N SER A 150 15.64 20.30 1.38
CA SER A 150 16.69 21.31 1.31
C SER A 150 16.73 22.17 2.57
N GLY A 151 17.92 22.37 3.10
CA GLY A 151 18.15 23.19 4.29
C GLY A 151 17.83 22.51 5.62
N ASN A 152 17.47 21.21 5.63
CA ASN A 152 17.22 20.46 6.86
C ASN A 152 17.91 19.08 6.81
N THR A 153 18.52 18.69 7.92
CA THR A 153 19.26 17.42 8.06
C THR A 153 18.43 16.30 8.68
N ASN A 154 17.23 16.61 9.18
CA ASN A 154 16.35 15.60 9.75
C ASN A 154 15.65 14.80 8.64
N GLU A 155 15.46 13.53 8.89
CA GLU A 155 14.64 12.68 8.06
C GLU A 155 13.17 13.06 8.24
N MET A 156 12.49 13.35 7.12
CA MET A 156 11.11 13.81 7.07
C MET A 156 10.18 12.69 6.63
N PHE A 157 8.93 12.82 7.05
CA PHE A 157 7.84 11.90 6.70
C PHE A 157 6.56 12.69 6.41
N PHE A 158 5.70 12.14 5.56
CA PHE A 158 4.36 12.67 5.36
C PHE A 158 3.36 11.96 6.28
N ASP A 159 2.40 12.72 6.82
CA ASP A 159 1.19 12.23 7.46
C ASP A 159 0.00 13.15 7.16
N ASP A 160 -1.20 12.82 7.62
CA ASP A 160 -2.39 13.66 7.51
C ASP A 160 -2.95 14.04 8.90
N ASP A 161 -3.77 15.08 8.94
CA ASP A 161 -4.40 15.54 10.16
C ASP A 161 -5.84 15.04 10.38
N GLY A 162 -6.34 14.21 9.46
CA GLY A 162 -7.70 13.69 9.49
C GLY A 162 -8.79 14.70 9.09
N VAL A 163 -8.43 15.95 8.78
CA VAL A 163 -9.37 16.99 8.34
C VAL A 163 -9.09 17.51 6.93
N GLY A 164 -8.18 16.85 6.21
CA GLY A 164 -7.88 17.13 4.82
C GLY A 164 -6.56 17.83 4.56
N ASN A 165 -5.72 18.08 5.57
CA ASN A 165 -4.38 18.61 5.34
C ASN A 165 -3.33 17.51 5.37
N LEU A 166 -2.41 17.55 4.40
CA LEU A 166 -1.18 16.79 4.42
C LEU A 166 -0.12 17.58 5.20
N ARG A 167 0.64 16.88 6.05
CA ARG A 167 1.67 17.48 6.90
C ARG A 167 3.02 16.83 6.62
N ILE A 168 4.11 17.52 6.97
CA ILE A 168 5.47 16.99 7.00
C ILE A 168 5.99 17.07 8.43
N TYR A 169 6.51 15.99 8.93
CA TYR A 169 7.10 15.91 10.27
C TYR A 169 8.45 15.19 10.25
N TYR A 170 9.21 15.35 11.33
CA TYR A 170 10.39 14.57 11.67
C TYR A 170 10.30 14.11 13.12
N LEU A 171 11.16 13.19 13.52
CA LEU A 171 11.16 12.63 14.87
C LEU A 171 12.26 13.26 15.73
N VAL A 172 11.89 13.78 16.91
CA VAL A 172 12.83 14.19 17.94
C VAL A 172 12.63 13.28 19.14
N SER A 173 13.61 12.46 19.44
CA SER A 173 13.50 11.44 20.50
C SER A 173 12.23 10.57 20.40
N GLY A 174 11.83 10.21 19.18
CA GLY A 174 10.64 9.43 18.90
C GLY A 174 9.32 10.21 18.88
N VAL A 175 9.35 11.51 19.18
CA VAL A 175 8.16 12.38 19.17
C VAL A 175 8.06 13.11 17.83
N ARG A 176 6.87 13.15 17.24
CA ARG A 176 6.62 13.88 15.99
C ARG A 176 6.73 15.40 16.23
N THR A 177 7.58 16.01 15.43
CA THR A 177 7.72 17.48 15.35
C THR A 177 7.38 17.91 13.93
N TYR A 178 6.38 18.76 13.79
CA TYR A 178 5.90 19.16 12.47
C TYR A 178 6.78 20.25 11.86
N PHE A 179 7.36 19.92 10.70
CA PHE A 179 8.07 20.86 9.83
C PHE A 179 7.06 21.75 9.07
N SER A 180 5.96 21.16 8.62
CA SER A 180 4.85 21.87 7.98
C SER A 180 3.53 21.21 8.36
N SER A 181 2.56 22.01 8.82
CA SER A 181 1.20 21.54 9.12
C SER A 181 0.25 21.63 7.92
N ALA A 182 0.70 22.21 6.79
CA ALA A 182 -0.07 22.40 5.57
C ALA A 182 0.86 22.20 4.35
N ALA A 183 1.42 21.00 4.22
CA ALA A 183 2.27 20.62 3.11
C ALA A 183 1.49 20.18 1.85
N GLY A 184 0.16 20.16 1.93
CA GLY A 184 -0.71 19.74 0.86
C GLY A 184 -2.12 19.46 1.33
N THR A 185 -2.91 18.81 0.50
CA THR A 185 -4.30 18.44 0.80
C THR A 185 -4.54 16.95 0.55
N VAL A 186 -5.51 16.39 1.26
CA VAL A 186 -5.98 15.02 1.15
C VAL A 186 -7.48 15.03 0.90
N ASP A 187 -7.90 14.44 -0.21
CA ASP A 187 -9.30 14.13 -0.47
C ASP A 187 -9.57 12.66 -0.13
N TYR A 188 -10.16 12.41 1.02
CA TYR A 188 -10.45 11.06 1.49
C TYR A 188 -11.52 10.35 0.65
N ALA A 189 -12.40 11.09 -0.02
CA ALA A 189 -13.47 10.49 -0.84
C ALA A 189 -12.93 9.92 -2.15
N THR A 190 -11.91 10.55 -2.73
CA THR A 190 -11.32 10.11 -4.01
C THR A 190 -9.99 9.40 -3.84
N GLY A 191 -9.33 9.55 -2.69
CA GLY A 191 -7.97 9.04 -2.45
C GLY A 191 -6.89 9.87 -3.15
N LEU A 192 -7.18 11.13 -3.45
CA LEU A 192 -6.23 12.05 -4.09
C LEU A 192 -5.47 12.84 -3.01
N ILE A 193 -4.15 12.79 -3.08
CA ILE A 193 -3.25 13.62 -2.28
C ILE A 193 -2.58 14.62 -3.21
N SER A 194 -2.65 15.90 -2.88
CA SER A 194 -1.95 16.97 -3.60
C SER A 194 -0.89 17.57 -2.69
N VAL A 195 0.38 17.42 -3.08
CA VAL A 195 1.52 17.93 -2.32
C VAL A 195 1.93 19.28 -2.84
N SER A 196 2.01 20.27 -1.95
CA SER A 196 2.51 21.63 -2.24
C SER A 196 3.99 21.59 -2.61
N PRO A 197 4.52 22.60 -3.30
CA PRO A 197 5.92 22.60 -3.71
C PRO A 197 6.88 22.38 -2.55
N VAL A 198 7.68 21.33 -2.65
CA VAL A 198 8.68 20.95 -1.66
C VAL A 198 9.98 20.56 -2.38
N PHE A 199 11.13 21.00 -1.84
CA PHE A 199 12.43 20.64 -2.40
C PHE A 199 12.97 19.40 -1.69
N ILE A 200 12.71 18.23 -2.24
CA ILE A 200 13.23 16.95 -1.76
C ILE A 200 14.62 16.77 -2.37
N THR A 201 15.64 16.59 -1.53
CA THR A 201 17.03 16.45 -1.98
C THR A 201 17.44 14.99 -2.12
N THR A 202 16.96 14.12 -1.25
CA THR A 202 17.22 12.67 -1.27
C THR A 202 16.05 11.91 -0.65
N VAL A 203 15.99 10.63 -0.94
CA VAL A 203 15.04 9.67 -0.35
C VAL A 203 15.81 8.75 0.59
N SER A 204 15.21 8.38 1.72
CA SER A 204 15.81 7.46 2.67
C SER A 204 15.89 6.05 2.10
N ASN A 205 16.90 5.30 2.51
CA ASN A 205 16.94 3.87 2.26
C ASN A 205 15.80 3.17 3.01
N VAL A 206 15.23 2.15 2.38
CA VAL A 206 14.17 1.35 2.97
C VAL A 206 14.72 -0.04 3.25
N ASP A 207 14.64 -0.48 4.51
CA ASP A 207 15.14 -1.79 4.97
C ASP A 207 16.58 -2.09 4.54
N GLY A 208 17.44 -1.04 4.58
CA GLY A 208 18.83 -1.12 4.16
C GLY A 208 19.08 -1.10 2.65
N ASN A 209 18.02 -1.04 1.84
CA ASN A 209 18.11 -0.96 0.38
C ASN A 209 18.03 0.49 -0.09
N ILE A 210 18.84 0.81 -1.11
CA ILE A 210 18.80 2.13 -1.76
C ILE A 210 17.44 2.30 -2.44
N SER A 211 16.74 3.39 -2.10
CA SER A 211 15.49 3.76 -2.73
C SER A 211 15.65 5.05 -3.52
N SER A 212 15.02 5.11 -4.68
CA SER A 212 14.89 6.35 -5.47
C SER A 212 13.48 6.95 -5.37
N ALA A 213 12.56 6.29 -4.67
CA ALA A 213 11.17 6.68 -4.57
C ALA A 213 10.69 6.73 -3.12
N ILE A 214 9.79 7.67 -2.83
CA ILE A 214 9.02 7.73 -1.60
C ILE A 214 7.80 6.83 -1.79
N ARG A 215 7.59 5.89 -0.88
CA ARG A 215 6.37 5.10 -0.83
C ARG A 215 5.37 5.80 0.08
N PHE A 216 4.23 6.16 -0.48
CA PHE A 216 3.06 6.58 0.27
C PHE A 216 2.18 5.38 0.55
N THR A 217 1.70 5.27 1.77
CA THR A 217 0.74 4.25 2.18
C THR A 217 -0.50 4.90 2.75
N ALA A 218 -1.66 4.30 2.50
CA ALA A 218 -2.93 4.78 3.02
C ALA A 218 -3.87 3.61 3.35
N ILE A 219 -4.79 3.84 4.28
CA ILE A 219 -5.81 2.87 4.66
C ILE A 219 -7.05 3.15 3.81
N PRO A 220 -7.52 2.18 3.01
CA PRO A 220 -8.74 2.35 2.23
C PRO A 220 -9.99 2.26 3.11
N SER A 221 -11.08 2.89 2.68
CA SER A 221 -12.38 2.80 3.36
C SER A 221 -13.07 1.45 3.13
N SER A 222 -12.66 0.71 2.09
CA SER A 222 -13.15 -0.63 1.76
C SER A 222 -11.97 -1.58 1.62
N THR A 223 -12.15 -2.82 2.01
CA THR A 223 -11.16 -3.89 1.78
C THR A 223 -11.18 -4.42 0.34
N ASP A 224 -12.25 -4.17 -0.42
CA ASP A 224 -12.29 -4.39 -1.86
C ASP A 224 -11.68 -3.18 -2.59
N ILE A 225 -10.69 -3.43 -3.45
CA ILE A 225 -9.95 -2.38 -4.16
C ILE A 225 -10.20 -2.48 -5.65
N VAL A 226 -10.50 -1.35 -6.28
CA VAL A 226 -10.80 -1.26 -7.71
C VAL A 226 -9.71 -0.45 -8.41
N GLY A 227 -9.09 -1.02 -9.44
CA GLY A 227 -8.18 -0.30 -10.32
C GLY A 227 -8.94 0.73 -11.17
N LYS A 228 -8.49 1.98 -11.20
CA LYS A 228 -9.02 2.98 -12.13
C LYS A 228 -8.56 2.69 -13.57
N ARG A 229 -9.15 3.39 -14.53
CA ARG A 229 -8.99 3.14 -15.98
C ARG A 229 -7.53 3.07 -16.44
N ASN A 230 -6.64 3.85 -15.83
CA ASN A 230 -5.20 3.92 -16.14
C ASN A 230 -4.33 3.22 -15.09
N GLN A 231 -4.93 2.55 -14.11
CA GLN A 231 -4.21 1.88 -13.02
C GLN A 231 -4.23 0.37 -13.20
N ILE A 232 -3.13 -0.24 -12.82
CA ILE A 232 -2.98 -1.69 -12.65
C ILE A 232 -2.82 -1.96 -11.15
N LEU A 233 -3.57 -2.92 -10.64
CA LEU A 233 -3.42 -3.38 -9.25
C LEU A 233 -2.30 -4.42 -9.18
N GLU A 234 -1.47 -4.33 -8.15
CA GLU A 234 -0.44 -5.32 -7.86
C GLU A 234 -0.30 -5.50 -6.34
N ILE A 235 -0.18 -6.74 -5.86
CA ILE A 235 0.19 -6.97 -4.46
C ILE A 235 1.69 -6.74 -4.30
N ASP A 236 2.05 -5.83 -3.40
CA ASP A 236 3.43 -5.61 -2.99
C ASP A 236 3.88 -6.75 -2.07
N THR A 237 4.43 -7.79 -2.67
CA THR A 237 4.88 -8.99 -1.95
C THR A 237 6.07 -8.72 -1.04
N LEU A 238 6.84 -7.65 -1.26
CA LEU A 238 7.99 -7.29 -0.41
C LEU A 238 7.55 -6.65 0.90
N ASN A 239 6.43 -5.91 0.88
CA ASN A 239 5.89 -5.23 2.05
C ASN A 239 4.66 -5.94 2.63
N THR A 240 4.23 -7.04 2.01
CA THR A 240 3.19 -7.93 2.54
C THR A 240 3.78 -8.78 3.66
N THR A 241 3.10 -8.81 4.79
CA THR A 241 3.48 -9.64 5.94
C THR A 241 2.55 -10.84 6.06
N ILE A 242 3.12 -12.00 6.38
CA ILE A 242 2.40 -13.26 6.60
C ILE A 242 2.84 -13.81 7.94
N SER A 243 1.89 -14.12 8.81
CA SER A 243 2.15 -14.61 10.16
C SER A 243 1.19 -15.72 10.55
N GLY A 244 1.72 -16.91 10.76
CA GLY A 244 0.98 -18.06 11.29
C GLY A 244 1.00 -18.08 12.82
N ASN A 245 -0.14 -18.37 13.43
CA ASN A 245 -0.29 -18.53 14.87
C ASN A 245 -0.95 -19.87 15.16
N GLN A 246 -0.39 -20.61 16.11
CA GLN A 246 -1.01 -21.86 16.57
C GLN A 246 -2.36 -21.57 17.25
N ASP A 247 -3.39 -22.32 16.90
CA ASP A 247 -4.67 -22.23 17.59
C ASP A 247 -4.61 -23.02 18.90
N THR A 248 -4.58 -22.31 20.02
CA THR A 248 -4.54 -22.92 21.36
C THR A 248 -5.87 -23.56 21.77
N ILE A 249 -6.97 -23.19 21.12
CA ILE A 249 -8.30 -23.78 21.37
C ILE A 249 -8.39 -25.16 20.70
N ALA A 250 -7.88 -25.30 19.48
CA ALA A 250 -7.84 -26.57 18.77
C ALA A 250 -6.89 -27.59 19.43
N VAL A 251 -5.82 -27.13 20.04
CA VAL A 251 -4.78 -27.98 20.67
C VAL A 251 -5.15 -28.35 22.10
N ASN A 252 -5.85 -27.50 22.82
CA ASN A 252 -6.28 -27.72 24.22
C ASN A 252 -7.79 -27.56 24.31
N SER A 253 -8.49 -28.67 24.47
CA SER A 253 -9.93 -28.69 24.83
C SER A 253 -10.25 -28.04 26.20
N GLY A 254 -9.33 -27.32 26.79
CA GLY A 254 -9.38 -26.67 28.10
C GLY A 254 -9.41 -25.14 28.10
N GLY A 255 -9.82 -24.50 27.05
CA GLY A 255 -10.16 -23.06 27.07
C GLY A 255 -8.97 -22.11 27.14
N GLY A 256 -7.96 -22.29 26.31
CA GLY A 256 -6.86 -21.34 26.17
C GLY A 256 -7.31 -20.00 25.58
N SER A 257 -6.71 -18.91 26.07
CA SER A 257 -6.96 -17.57 25.56
C SER A 257 -6.45 -17.46 24.11
N SER A 258 -7.32 -17.01 23.20
CA SER A 258 -6.92 -16.71 21.84
C SER A 258 -5.93 -15.54 21.80
N THR A 259 -4.76 -15.72 21.21
CA THR A 259 -3.77 -14.66 20.98
C THR A 259 -4.06 -13.88 19.69
N PHE A 260 -5.16 -14.19 19.03
CA PHE A 260 -5.55 -13.55 17.77
C PHE A 260 -6.07 -12.14 18.06
N THR A 261 -5.36 -11.11 17.67
CA THR A 261 -5.82 -9.75 17.80
C THR A 261 -6.62 -9.37 16.55
N THR A 262 -7.87 -8.97 16.77
CA THR A 262 -8.74 -8.43 15.70
C THR A 262 -8.46 -6.96 15.42
N THR A 263 -7.55 -6.35 16.18
CA THR A 263 -7.17 -4.95 15.95
C THR A 263 -6.37 -4.89 14.66
N PRO A 264 -6.80 -4.15 13.64
CA PRO A 264 -5.96 -3.90 12.50
C PRO A 264 -4.67 -3.29 13.02
N SER A 265 -3.52 -3.79 12.57
CA SER A 265 -2.22 -3.18 12.90
C SER A 265 -2.04 -1.92 12.08
N ILE A 266 -2.91 -0.97 12.31
CA ILE A 266 -2.63 0.42 12.00
C ILE A 266 -1.71 0.83 13.14
N ALA A 267 -0.59 1.44 12.82
CA ALA A 267 0.33 2.00 13.81
C ALA A 267 -0.29 3.18 14.56
N SER A 268 -1.56 3.10 14.89
CA SER A 268 -2.30 4.09 15.65
C SER A 268 -3.23 3.38 16.61
N THR A 269 -2.91 3.48 17.86
CA THR A 269 -3.92 3.31 18.90
C THR A 269 -4.98 4.38 18.69
N SER A 270 -6.11 4.07 18.08
CA SER A 270 -7.27 4.92 18.18
C SER A 270 -7.73 4.85 19.63
N SER A 271 -7.34 5.85 20.44
CA SER A 271 -8.07 6.15 21.65
C SER A 271 -9.35 6.86 21.24
N TYR A 272 -10.49 6.25 21.48
CA TYR A 272 -11.76 6.93 21.49
C TYR A 272 -11.77 7.97 22.61
#